data_1f537ec443f2c536830e3ba1badaa302
#
_entry.id   1f537ec443f2c536830e3ba1badaa302
#
_cell.length_a   1.000
_cell.length_b   1.000
_cell.length_c   1.000
_cell.angle_alpha   90.00
_cell.angle_beta   90.00
_cell.angle_gamma   90.00
#
_symmetry.space_group_name_H-M   'P 1'
#
loop_
_entity.id
_entity.type
_entity.pdbx_description
1 polymer ?
#
loop_
_entity_poly.entity_id
_entity_poly.type
_entity_poly.pdbx_seq_one_letter_code
_entity_poly.pdbx_strand_id
1 'polypeptide(L)'
;MADHRHRGAGLVAHRDLELTIGAVLRAGGNPYVHLLSEQSAEDLLQLGSNEQLEFANPISQHEIETIDVLISTWGSLNTKALSNADPAKQARASKARRPYMTTFMKRMAIPRGKKGHLHWIGTMYPNQASAQDAEMSLREYEDFVYGAGLLDVKNP
;
A
#
# COMPACT_ATOMS: atom_id res chain seq x y z
N MET A 1 10.33 -29.54 -16.51
CA MET A 1 8.94 -29.45 -16.05
C MET A 1 8.96 -28.61 -14.78
N ALA A 2 8.81 -27.29 -14.96
CA ALA A 2 8.94 -26.34 -13.85
C ALA A 2 7.65 -26.35 -13.04
N ASP A 3 7.78 -26.55 -11.73
CA ASP A 3 6.68 -26.58 -10.77
C ASP A 3 6.02 -25.20 -10.67
N HIS A 4 4.80 -25.09 -11.18
CA HIS A 4 4.00 -23.86 -11.20
C HIS A 4 3.27 -23.57 -9.88
N ARG A 5 3.63 -24.26 -8.76
CA ARG A 5 2.86 -24.24 -7.50
C ARG A 5 3.23 -23.14 -6.50
N HIS A 6 4.15 -22.24 -6.84
CA HIS A 6 4.48 -21.09 -5.97
C HIS A 6 4.29 -19.73 -6.64
N ARG A 7 3.30 -19.61 -7.52
CA ARG A 7 2.86 -18.28 -7.97
C ARG A 7 1.88 -17.70 -6.94
N GLY A 8 2.41 -17.41 -5.75
CA GLY A 8 1.66 -16.68 -4.74
C GLY A 8 1.42 -15.23 -5.15
N ALA A 9 0.57 -14.54 -4.39
CA ALA A 9 0.12 -13.16 -4.58
C ALA A 9 1.22 -12.15 -5.01
N GLY A 10 2.48 -12.39 -4.68
CA GLY A 10 3.61 -11.56 -5.08
C GLY A 10 3.84 -11.45 -6.59
N LEU A 11 3.52 -12.48 -7.38
CA LEU A 11 3.76 -12.45 -8.83
C LEU A 11 2.69 -11.68 -9.60
N VAL A 12 1.46 -11.69 -9.09
CA VAL A 12 0.33 -10.95 -9.70
C VAL A 12 0.45 -9.47 -9.40
N ALA A 13 0.79 -9.10 -8.15
CA ALA A 13 1.10 -7.73 -7.78
C ALA A 13 2.30 -7.16 -8.57
N HIS A 14 3.27 -8.00 -8.95
CA HIS A 14 4.39 -7.62 -9.79
C HIS A 14 3.94 -7.22 -11.20
N ARG A 15 3.02 -7.97 -11.81
CA ARG A 15 2.51 -7.65 -13.16
C ARG A 15 1.75 -6.33 -13.20
N ASP A 16 0.90 -6.06 -12.21
CA ASP A 16 0.16 -4.82 -12.12
C ASP A 16 1.08 -3.62 -11.88
N LEU A 17 2.13 -3.83 -11.10
CA LEU A 17 3.19 -2.85 -10.92
C LEU A 17 3.91 -2.52 -12.24
N GLU A 18 4.28 -3.54 -13.04
CA GLU A 18 4.91 -3.34 -14.34
C GLU A 18 4.00 -2.58 -15.32
N LEU A 19 2.70 -2.91 -15.35
CA LEU A 19 1.72 -2.21 -16.16
C LEU A 19 1.57 -0.75 -15.73
N THR A 20 1.54 -0.51 -14.42
CA THR A 20 1.46 0.84 -13.85
C THR A 20 2.69 1.67 -14.19
N ILE A 21 3.90 1.12 -14.02
CA ILE A 21 5.16 1.77 -14.41
C ILE A 21 5.13 2.14 -15.90
N GLY A 22 4.74 1.20 -16.76
CA GLY A 22 4.63 1.44 -18.19
C GLY A 22 3.62 2.54 -18.55
N ALA A 23 2.51 2.63 -17.83
CA ALA A 23 1.52 3.68 -18.00
C ALA A 23 2.06 5.06 -17.58
N VAL A 24 2.73 5.14 -16.44
CA VAL A 24 3.35 6.37 -15.93
C VAL A 24 4.41 6.90 -16.91
N LEU A 25 5.29 6.01 -17.42
CA LEU A 25 6.30 6.39 -18.41
C LEU A 25 5.67 6.92 -19.70
N ARG A 26 4.63 6.26 -20.21
CA ARG A 26 3.90 6.75 -21.40
C ARG A 26 3.22 8.09 -21.19
N ALA A 27 2.82 8.39 -19.96
CA ALA A 27 2.28 9.68 -19.57
C ALA A 27 3.36 10.76 -19.34
N GLY A 28 4.65 10.44 -19.50
CA GLY A 28 5.77 11.36 -19.29
C GLY A 28 6.20 11.54 -17.84
N GLY A 29 5.69 10.69 -16.93
CA GLY A 29 6.09 10.71 -15.53
C GLY A 29 7.37 9.92 -15.28
N ASN A 30 8.00 10.16 -14.12
CA ASN A 30 9.18 9.45 -13.64
C ASN A 30 8.79 8.53 -12.49
N PRO A 31 8.52 7.23 -12.73
CA PRO A 31 8.09 6.31 -11.70
C PRO A 31 9.22 5.96 -10.74
N TYR A 32 8.90 5.91 -9.47
CA TYR A 32 9.71 5.37 -8.40
C TYR A 32 8.88 4.33 -7.65
N VAL A 33 9.48 3.19 -7.31
CA VAL A 33 8.79 2.09 -6.63
C VAL A 33 9.29 1.96 -5.20
N HIS A 34 8.35 2.05 -4.26
CA HIS A 34 8.59 1.78 -2.85
C HIS A 34 7.83 0.52 -2.44
N LEU A 35 8.56 -0.53 -2.10
CA LEU A 35 7.99 -1.79 -1.62
C LEU A 35 7.95 -1.80 -0.09
N LEU A 36 6.77 -2.08 0.46
CA LEU A 36 6.59 -2.28 1.89
C LEU A 36 6.52 -3.78 2.19
N SER A 37 7.29 -4.23 3.17
CA SER A 37 7.27 -5.59 3.66
C SER A 37 6.41 -5.68 4.93
N GLU A 38 5.40 -6.54 4.93
CA GLU A 38 4.59 -6.83 6.12
C GLU A 38 5.46 -7.42 7.24
N GLN A 39 6.39 -8.32 6.88
CA GLN A 39 7.32 -8.91 7.83
C GLN A 39 8.18 -7.85 8.52
N SER A 40 8.65 -6.83 7.79
CA SER A 40 9.43 -5.74 8.39
C SER A 40 8.64 -4.94 9.43
N ALA A 41 7.33 -4.77 9.23
CA ALA A 41 6.47 -4.09 10.20
C ALA A 41 6.25 -4.97 11.45
N GLU A 42 6.08 -6.27 11.28
CA GLU A 42 5.97 -7.23 12.37
C GLU A 42 7.28 -7.31 13.16
N ASP A 43 8.42 -7.46 12.48
CA ASP A 43 9.75 -7.52 13.11
C ASP A 43 10.05 -6.24 13.91
N LEU A 44 9.69 -5.07 13.39
CA LEU A 44 9.85 -3.81 14.11
C LEU A 44 9.06 -3.80 15.42
N LEU A 45 7.83 -4.30 15.43
CA LEU A 45 7.01 -4.36 16.63
C LEU A 45 7.48 -5.44 17.62
N GLN A 46 8.01 -6.56 17.13
CA GLN A 46 8.50 -7.65 17.98
C GLN A 46 9.88 -7.34 18.56
N LEU A 47 10.84 -6.94 17.73
CA LEU A 47 12.26 -6.86 18.04
C LEU A 47 12.73 -5.42 18.30
N GLY A 48 11.99 -4.40 17.84
CA GLY A 48 12.40 -3.01 17.90
C GLY A 48 12.50 -2.48 19.33
N SER A 49 13.57 -1.72 19.60
CA SER A 49 13.71 -0.91 20.81
C SER A 49 12.72 0.27 20.79
N ASN A 50 12.52 0.92 21.93
CA ASN A 50 11.68 2.13 21.99
C ASN A 50 12.19 3.23 21.05
N GLU A 51 13.50 3.42 20.96
CA GLU A 51 14.13 4.40 20.07
C GLU A 51 13.87 4.08 18.59
N GLN A 52 13.95 2.79 18.22
CA GLN A 52 13.65 2.34 16.85
C GLN A 52 12.15 2.51 16.51
N LEU A 53 11.27 2.25 17.45
CA LEU A 53 9.83 2.46 17.28
C LEU A 53 9.47 3.94 17.15
N GLU A 54 10.21 4.82 17.81
CA GLU A 54 10.01 6.28 17.76
C GLU A 54 10.76 6.97 16.63
N PHE A 55 11.54 6.22 15.84
CA PHE A 55 12.33 6.77 14.74
C PHE A 55 11.44 7.21 13.57
N ALA A 56 11.34 8.53 13.39
CA ALA A 56 10.69 9.11 12.22
C ALA A 56 11.66 9.06 11.03
N ASN A 57 11.38 8.18 10.06
CA ASN A 57 12.27 7.98 8.91
C ASN A 57 12.34 9.22 8.02
N PRO A 58 13.52 9.89 7.92
CA PRO A 58 13.66 11.10 7.12
C PRO A 58 13.53 10.86 5.62
N ILE A 59 13.82 9.64 5.14
CA ILE A 59 13.68 9.28 3.72
C ILE A 59 12.20 9.28 3.35
N SER A 60 11.35 8.64 4.16
CA SER A 60 9.90 8.64 3.93
C SER A 60 9.30 10.06 4.04
N GLN A 61 9.84 10.89 4.95
CA GLN A 61 9.42 12.28 5.07
C GLN A 61 9.79 13.08 3.82
N HIS A 62 11.02 12.94 3.31
CA HIS A 62 11.45 13.60 2.09
C HIS A 62 10.65 13.12 0.86
N GLU A 63 10.37 11.83 0.79
CA GLU A 63 9.54 11.23 -0.26
C GLU A 63 8.18 11.93 -0.32
N ILE A 64 7.44 11.96 0.81
CA ILE A 64 6.09 12.55 0.83
C ILE A 64 6.10 14.07 0.62
N GLU A 65 7.21 14.75 0.79
CA GLU A 65 7.37 16.17 0.50
C GLU A 65 7.62 16.46 -0.97
N THR A 66 8.18 15.51 -1.73
CA THR A 66 8.70 15.75 -3.08
C THR A 66 7.89 15.12 -4.19
N ILE A 67 7.25 13.96 -3.99
CA ILE A 67 6.45 13.28 -5.02
C ILE A 67 5.22 14.09 -5.41
N ASP A 68 4.81 14.05 -6.68
CA ASP A 68 3.60 14.70 -7.17
C ASP A 68 2.38 13.77 -7.17
N VAL A 69 2.63 12.47 -7.35
CA VAL A 69 1.59 11.44 -7.42
C VAL A 69 1.99 10.25 -6.56
N LEU A 70 1.06 9.78 -5.74
CA LEU A 70 1.20 8.54 -4.96
C LEU A 70 0.14 7.54 -5.42
N ILE A 71 0.58 6.41 -5.95
CA ILE A 71 -0.28 5.27 -6.27
C ILE A 71 0.03 4.17 -5.26
N SER A 72 -0.95 3.83 -4.45
CA SER A 72 -0.80 2.81 -3.40
C SER A 72 -1.65 1.59 -3.73
N THR A 73 -1.04 0.42 -3.69
CA THR A 73 -1.76 -0.87 -3.78
C THR A 73 -1.67 -1.58 -2.45
N TRP A 74 -2.81 -2.08 -1.97
CA TRP A 74 -2.89 -2.81 -0.71
C TRP A 74 -3.32 -4.25 -0.97
N GLY A 75 -2.67 -5.18 -0.28
CA GLY A 75 -3.01 -6.60 -0.35
C GLY A 75 -2.21 -7.36 0.71
N SER A 76 -2.76 -7.50 1.89
CA SER A 76 -2.15 -8.24 3.00
C SER A 76 -2.14 -9.74 2.74
N LEU A 77 -1.00 -10.38 2.99
CA LEU A 77 -0.90 -11.85 2.98
C LEU A 77 -1.51 -12.46 4.25
N ASN A 78 -1.54 -11.70 5.34
CA ASN A 78 -2.15 -12.08 6.59
C ASN A 78 -2.83 -10.87 7.24
N THR A 79 -4.14 -10.77 7.13
CA THR A 79 -4.95 -9.69 7.70
C THR A 79 -4.85 -9.58 9.23
N LYS A 80 -4.35 -10.64 9.90
CA LYS A 80 -4.23 -10.74 11.36
C LYS A 80 -2.78 -10.72 11.87
N ALA A 81 -1.81 -10.41 11.02
CA ALA A 81 -0.39 -10.42 11.37
C ALA A 81 -0.06 -9.60 12.64
N LEU A 82 -0.73 -8.46 12.83
CA LEU A 82 -0.48 -7.57 13.97
C LEU A 82 -1.52 -7.68 15.11
N SER A 83 -2.41 -8.67 15.08
CA SER A 83 -3.49 -8.80 16.07
C SER A 83 -2.99 -9.02 17.50
N ASN A 84 -1.83 -9.65 17.64
CA ASN A 84 -1.20 -9.94 18.94
C ASN A 84 -0.03 -9.00 19.26
N ALA A 85 0.20 -7.95 18.47
CA ALA A 85 1.28 -7.01 18.73
C ALA A 85 0.94 -6.13 19.95
N ASP A 86 1.96 -5.79 20.74
CA ASP A 86 1.83 -4.94 21.94
C ASP A 86 1.22 -3.58 21.55
N PRO A 87 0.05 -3.20 22.12
CA PRO A 87 -0.60 -1.93 21.81
C PRO A 87 0.27 -0.70 22.12
N ALA A 88 1.12 -0.76 23.14
CA ALA A 88 2.02 0.35 23.49
C ALA A 88 3.10 0.53 22.44
N LYS A 89 3.65 -0.55 21.90
CA LYS A 89 4.61 -0.51 20.80
C LYS A 89 3.95 -0.01 19.51
N GLN A 90 2.74 -0.45 19.19
CA GLN A 90 1.97 0.05 18.04
C GLN A 90 1.71 1.57 18.15
N ALA A 91 1.34 2.05 19.33
CA ALA A 91 1.11 3.47 19.56
C ALA A 91 2.39 4.31 19.35
N ARG A 92 3.56 3.82 19.82
CA ARG A 92 4.86 4.47 19.59
C ARG A 92 5.21 4.55 18.10
N ALA A 93 5.15 3.43 17.39
CA ALA A 93 5.42 3.38 15.95
C ALA A 93 4.44 4.27 15.15
N SER A 94 3.17 4.28 15.54
CA SER A 94 2.17 5.17 14.95
C SER A 94 2.49 6.66 15.18
N LYS A 95 2.97 7.01 16.37
CA LYS A 95 3.40 8.39 16.71
C LYS A 95 4.59 8.83 15.84
N ALA A 96 5.56 7.94 15.59
CA ALA A 96 6.70 8.22 14.72
C ALA A 96 6.30 8.55 13.27
N ARG A 97 5.18 8.00 12.79
CA ARG A 97 4.64 8.27 11.45
C ARG A 97 3.82 9.55 11.32
N ARG A 98 3.53 10.25 12.42
CA ARG A 98 2.70 11.47 12.39
C ARG A 98 3.23 12.58 11.47
N PRO A 99 4.54 12.90 11.42
CA PRO A 99 5.05 13.92 10.51
C PRO A 99 4.71 13.61 9.06
N TYR A 100 4.97 12.36 8.62
CA TYR A 100 4.61 11.87 7.29
C TYR A 100 3.10 12.06 7.00
N MET A 101 2.24 11.56 7.89
CA MET A 101 0.79 11.64 7.70
C MET A 101 0.28 13.08 7.71
N THR A 102 0.89 13.95 8.51
CA THR A 102 0.55 15.38 8.52
C THR A 102 0.90 16.04 7.18
N THR A 103 2.07 15.76 6.62
CA THR A 103 2.48 16.27 5.30
C THR A 103 1.59 15.72 4.19
N PHE A 104 1.31 14.41 4.22
CA PHE A 104 0.39 13.76 3.28
C PHE A 104 -0.98 14.45 3.25
N MET A 105 -1.62 14.60 4.41
CA MET A 105 -2.94 15.23 4.51
C MET A 105 -2.93 16.70 4.11
N LYS A 106 -1.91 17.46 4.51
CA LYS A 106 -1.75 18.87 4.10
C LYS A 106 -1.63 19.00 2.58
N ARG A 107 -0.82 18.17 1.93
CA ARG A 107 -0.62 18.22 0.49
C ARG A 107 -1.86 17.77 -0.29
N MET A 108 -2.60 16.77 0.19
CA MET A 108 -3.88 16.37 -0.39
C MET A 108 -4.96 17.45 -0.28
N ALA A 109 -4.94 18.25 0.79
CA ALA A 109 -5.89 19.34 1.00
C ALA A 109 -5.65 20.57 0.09
N ILE A 110 -4.49 20.66 -0.55
CA ILE A 110 -4.23 21.71 -1.55
C ILE A 110 -5.15 21.47 -2.75
N PRO A 111 -5.82 22.51 -3.28
CA PRO A 111 -6.70 22.36 -4.45
C PRO A 111 -5.96 21.79 -5.67
N ARG A 112 -6.62 20.93 -6.44
CA ARG A 112 -6.06 20.37 -7.67
C ARG A 112 -5.58 21.48 -8.62
N GLY A 113 -4.43 21.27 -9.26
CA GLY A 113 -3.79 22.23 -10.16
C GLY A 113 -3.01 23.33 -9.45
N LYS A 114 -2.97 23.37 -8.13
CA LYS A 114 -2.11 24.27 -7.37
C LYS A 114 -0.79 23.60 -7.03
N LYS A 115 0.29 24.38 -7.00
CA LYS A 115 1.63 23.90 -6.65
C LYS A 115 1.64 23.22 -5.27
N GLY A 116 2.22 22.05 -5.19
CA GLY A 116 2.35 21.27 -3.97
C GLY A 116 1.18 20.31 -3.70
N HIS A 117 0.11 20.31 -4.55
CA HIS A 117 -0.93 19.31 -4.45
C HIS A 117 -0.37 17.90 -4.69
N LEU A 118 -0.72 16.96 -3.82
CA LEU A 118 -0.42 15.55 -3.99
C LEU A 118 -1.64 14.84 -4.58
N HIS A 119 -1.48 14.28 -5.77
CA HIS A 119 -2.46 13.36 -6.33
C HIS A 119 -2.28 11.99 -5.69
N TRP A 120 -3.32 11.49 -5.05
CA TRP A 120 -3.27 10.16 -4.44
C TRP A 120 -4.43 9.29 -4.92
N ILE A 121 -4.11 8.04 -5.21
CA ILE A 121 -5.05 6.96 -5.42
C ILE A 121 -4.59 5.74 -4.65
N GLY A 122 -5.52 5.09 -3.96
CA GLY A 122 -5.31 3.81 -3.32
C GLY A 122 -6.26 2.77 -3.88
N THR A 123 -5.76 1.58 -4.12
CA THR A 123 -6.56 0.43 -4.55
C THR A 123 -6.22 -0.80 -3.74
N MET A 124 -7.24 -1.60 -3.45
CA MET A 124 -7.05 -2.92 -2.87
C MET A 124 -6.82 -3.93 -3.99
N TYR A 125 -5.79 -4.75 -3.83
CA TYR A 125 -5.57 -5.91 -4.66
C TYR A 125 -6.25 -7.13 -4.01
N PRO A 126 -7.25 -7.76 -4.66
CA PRO A 126 -7.90 -8.94 -4.12
C PRO A 126 -6.89 -10.07 -3.91
N ASN A 127 -6.91 -10.67 -2.74
CA ASN A 127 -6.04 -11.78 -2.38
C ASN A 127 -6.76 -12.81 -1.53
N GLN A 128 -6.12 -13.98 -1.35
CA GLN A 128 -6.70 -15.11 -0.62
C GLN A 128 -7.00 -14.78 0.84
N ALA A 129 -6.16 -14.00 1.51
CA ALA A 129 -6.36 -13.66 2.92
C ALA A 129 -7.61 -12.79 3.12
N SER A 130 -7.79 -11.78 2.25
CA SER A 130 -8.99 -10.93 2.28
C SER A 130 -10.25 -11.69 1.87
N ALA A 131 -10.15 -12.61 0.90
CA ALA A 131 -11.26 -13.46 0.49
C ALA A 131 -11.71 -14.39 1.65
N GLN A 132 -10.76 -14.98 2.38
CA GLN A 132 -11.06 -15.82 3.55
C GLN A 132 -11.74 -15.03 4.67
N ASP A 133 -11.30 -13.80 4.94
CA ASP A 133 -11.95 -12.95 5.95
C ASP A 133 -13.35 -12.51 5.53
N ALA A 134 -13.59 -12.41 4.22
CA ALA A 134 -14.93 -12.13 3.67
C ALA A 134 -15.81 -13.40 3.51
N GLU A 135 -15.32 -14.58 3.91
CA GLU A 135 -16.00 -15.88 3.74
C GLU A 135 -16.34 -16.19 2.28
N MET A 136 -15.50 -15.73 1.34
CA MET A 136 -15.66 -15.90 -0.10
C MET A 136 -14.52 -16.73 -0.68
N SER A 137 -14.76 -17.36 -1.83
CA SER A 137 -13.68 -17.83 -2.69
C SER A 137 -12.93 -16.61 -3.27
N LEU A 138 -11.66 -16.78 -3.65
CA LEU A 138 -10.89 -15.68 -4.24
C LEU A 138 -11.60 -15.09 -5.46
N ARG A 139 -12.20 -15.93 -6.30
CA ARG A 139 -12.91 -15.50 -7.51
C ARG A 139 -14.15 -14.65 -7.18
N GLU A 140 -14.95 -15.06 -6.20
CA GLU A 140 -16.12 -14.29 -5.76
C GLU A 140 -15.68 -12.94 -5.17
N TYR A 141 -14.57 -12.92 -4.44
CA TYR A 141 -14.02 -11.71 -3.87
C TYR A 141 -13.45 -10.76 -4.94
N GLU A 142 -12.79 -11.29 -5.97
CA GLU A 142 -12.35 -10.54 -7.15
C GLU A 142 -13.54 -9.91 -7.88
N ASP A 143 -14.58 -10.70 -8.17
CA ASP A 143 -15.79 -10.21 -8.83
C ASP A 143 -16.47 -9.11 -7.98
N PHE A 144 -16.53 -9.28 -6.66
CA PHE A 144 -17.06 -8.27 -5.73
C PHE A 144 -16.25 -6.96 -5.75
N VAL A 145 -14.93 -7.04 -5.60
CA VAL A 145 -14.05 -5.85 -5.54
C VAL A 145 -14.06 -5.09 -6.86
N TYR A 146 -13.95 -5.81 -7.99
CA TYR A 146 -13.95 -5.19 -9.31
C TYR A 146 -15.33 -4.66 -9.70
N GLY A 147 -16.41 -5.34 -9.31
CA GLY A 147 -17.77 -4.86 -9.47
C GLY A 147 -18.05 -3.60 -8.64
N ALA A 148 -17.55 -3.53 -7.40
CA ALA A 148 -17.66 -2.33 -6.58
C ALA A 148 -16.86 -1.14 -7.18
N GLY A 149 -15.80 -1.42 -7.93
CA GLY A 149 -15.06 -0.43 -8.70
C GLY A 149 -15.67 -0.10 -10.07
N LEU A 150 -16.81 -0.69 -10.41
CA LEU A 150 -17.50 -0.55 -11.71
C LEU A 150 -16.63 -0.94 -12.92
N LEU A 151 -15.64 -1.81 -12.72
CA LEU A 151 -14.73 -2.23 -13.80
C LEU A 151 -15.37 -3.21 -14.79
N ASP A 152 -16.51 -3.79 -14.44
CA ASP A 152 -17.34 -4.67 -15.25
C ASP A 152 -18.35 -3.92 -16.13
N VAL A 153 -18.53 -2.61 -15.92
CA VAL A 153 -19.49 -1.78 -16.63
C VAL A 153 -18.81 -1.04 -17.78
N LYS A 154 -19.40 -1.15 -18.98
CA LYS A 154 -19.00 -0.31 -20.13
C LYS A 154 -19.47 1.13 -19.88
N ASN A 155 -18.58 2.05 -19.67
CA ASN A 155 -18.83 3.47 -19.34
C ASN A 155 -19.44 3.64 -17.94
N PRO A 156 -18.61 3.44 -16.87
CA PRO A 156 -19.03 3.72 -15.50
C PRO A 156 -19.27 5.20 -15.22
#